data_078ce7092d5c551ea232ae91959d597c
#
_entry.id   078ce7092d5c551ea232ae91959d597c
#
_cell.length_a   1.000
_cell.length_b   1.000
_cell.length_c   1.000
_cell.angle_alpha   90.00
_cell.angle_beta   90.00
_cell.angle_gamma   90.00
#
_symmetry.space_group_name_H-M   'P 1'
#
loop_
_entity.id
_entity.type
_entity.pdbx_description
1 polymer ?
#
loop_
_entity_poly.entity_id
_entity_poly.type
_entity_poly.pdbx_seq_one_letter_code
_entity_poly.pdbx_strand_id
1 'polypeptide(L)'
;VAVMNNDSSKYAANLSSKIYTFEMSERLEMARLSVAHIPNVEVIGRRGILLIDLFDELNATAIVKGVRTAKDFEYEMTHAKWNREHNERAETLFLPADERFGNVSSTLVRELISRKDFNALCGLVSPEVVKYLKK
;
A
#
# COMPACT_ATOMS: atom_id res chain seq x y z
N VAL A 1 0.80 -6.12 -6.85
CA VAL A 1 0.75 -5.24 -5.67
C VAL A 1 2.12 -5.16 -5.05
N ALA A 2 2.64 -3.95 -4.85
CA ALA A 2 3.95 -3.74 -4.23
C ALA A 2 3.80 -3.35 -2.76
N VAL A 3 4.42 -4.13 -1.87
CA VAL A 3 4.60 -3.81 -0.46
C VAL A 3 6.01 -3.28 -0.27
N MET A 4 6.14 -2.01 0.08
CA MET A 4 7.44 -1.32 0.13
C MET A 4 7.77 -0.85 1.54
N ASN A 5 9.06 -0.90 1.89
CA ASN A 5 9.65 -0.23 3.04
C ASN A 5 10.61 0.85 2.56
N ASN A 6 10.37 2.08 2.99
CA ASN A 6 11.19 3.23 2.61
C ASN A 6 12.21 3.64 3.70
N ASP A 7 12.48 2.74 4.63
CA ASP A 7 13.29 2.99 5.83
C ASP A 7 14.80 3.08 5.58
N SER A 8 15.27 2.79 4.37
CA SER A 8 16.71 2.77 4.06
C SER A 8 17.08 3.38 2.71
N SER A 9 16.21 4.14 2.07
CA SER A 9 16.59 4.73 0.79
C SER A 9 17.62 5.84 1.01
N LYS A 10 18.71 5.80 0.25
CA LYS A 10 19.73 6.85 0.18
C LYS A 10 19.16 8.25 -0.13
N TYR A 11 17.90 8.30 -0.51
CA TYR A 11 17.15 9.49 -0.92
C TYR A 11 16.17 9.99 0.15
N ALA A 12 16.06 9.27 1.28
CA ALA A 12 15.11 9.59 2.36
C ALA A 12 15.70 10.46 3.47
N ALA A 13 16.69 11.29 3.16
CA ALA A 13 17.35 12.14 4.17
C ALA A 13 16.40 13.08 4.95
N ASN A 14 15.12 13.20 4.54
CA ASN A 14 14.10 14.02 5.18
C ASN A 14 12.73 13.33 5.38
N LEU A 15 12.61 12.03 5.09
CA LEU A 15 11.40 11.29 5.46
C LEU A 15 11.65 10.64 6.83
N SER A 16 10.87 11.05 7.83
CA SER A 16 10.82 10.41 9.14
C SER A 16 10.70 8.89 8.94
N SER A 17 11.55 8.11 9.57
CA SER A 17 11.50 6.65 9.56
C SER A 17 10.10 6.22 9.97
N LYS A 18 9.35 5.66 9.01
CA LYS A 18 7.99 5.22 9.26
C LYS A 18 8.05 3.97 10.13
N ILE A 19 7.60 4.08 11.37
CA ILE A 19 7.50 2.92 12.26
C ILE A 19 6.35 2.06 11.76
N TYR A 20 6.66 0.82 11.38
CA TYR A 20 5.67 -0.15 10.94
C TYR A 20 5.24 -1.01 12.13
N THR A 21 3.93 -1.18 12.30
CA THR A 21 3.35 -2.07 13.34
C THR A 21 3.62 -3.54 13.04
N PHE A 22 3.72 -3.88 11.75
CA PHE A 22 3.95 -5.24 11.28
C PHE A 22 5.25 -5.32 10.50
N GLU A 23 5.96 -6.40 10.67
CA GLU A 23 7.14 -6.73 9.89
C GLU A 23 6.81 -6.87 8.39
N MET A 24 7.83 -6.75 7.55
CA MET A 24 7.66 -6.85 6.10
C MET A 24 7.04 -8.18 5.68
N SER A 25 7.45 -9.28 6.31
CA SER A 25 6.92 -10.62 6.07
C SER A 25 5.43 -10.73 6.39
N GLU A 26 5.00 -10.17 7.53
CA GLU A 26 3.59 -10.15 7.94
C GLU A 26 2.75 -9.31 6.98
N ARG A 27 3.26 -8.15 6.57
CA ARG A 27 2.58 -7.27 5.60
C ARG A 27 2.42 -7.93 4.24
N LEU A 28 3.46 -8.66 3.78
CA LEU A 28 3.40 -9.44 2.55
C LEU A 28 2.38 -10.56 2.64
N GLU A 29 2.36 -11.28 3.75
CA GLU A 29 1.40 -12.36 3.96
C GLU A 29 -0.04 -11.84 3.98
N MET A 30 -0.31 -10.77 4.74
CA MET A 30 -1.64 -10.15 4.74
C MET A 30 -2.06 -9.65 3.35
N ALA A 31 -1.13 -9.07 2.59
CA ALA A 31 -1.42 -8.64 1.22
C ALA A 31 -1.73 -9.82 0.30
N ARG A 32 -0.98 -10.94 0.39
CA ARG A 32 -1.26 -12.16 -0.36
C ARG A 32 -2.61 -12.76 -0.02
N LEU A 33 -2.91 -12.87 1.26
CA LEU A 33 -4.22 -13.34 1.73
C LEU A 33 -5.37 -12.49 1.22
N SER A 34 -5.19 -11.17 1.14
CA SER A 34 -6.21 -10.24 0.66
C SER A 34 -6.56 -10.43 -0.82
N VAL A 35 -5.60 -10.87 -1.65
CA VAL A 35 -5.76 -10.99 -3.11
C VAL A 35 -5.72 -12.43 -3.61
N ALA A 36 -5.68 -13.42 -2.71
CA ALA A 36 -5.53 -14.84 -3.08
C ALA A 36 -6.63 -15.36 -4.03
N HIS A 37 -7.79 -14.72 -4.02
CA HIS A 37 -8.92 -15.06 -4.89
C HIS A 37 -8.82 -14.42 -6.30
N ILE A 38 -7.80 -13.60 -6.56
CA ILE A 38 -7.63 -12.88 -7.82
C ILE A 38 -6.44 -13.49 -8.57
N PRO A 39 -6.69 -14.28 -9.64
CA PRO A 39 -5.65 -15.12 -10.24
C PRO A 39 -4.55 -14.35 -11.00
N ASN A 40 -4.80 -13.11 -11.41
CA ASN A 40 -3.87 -12.26 -12.16
C ASN A 40 -3.19 -11.19 -11.29
N VAL A 41 -3.15 -11.38 -9.97
CA VAL A 41 -2.49 -10.46 -9.05
C VAL A 41 -1.31 -11.12 -8.37
N GLU A 42 -0.14 -10.52 -8.51
CA GLU A 42 1.08 -10.88 -7.80
C GLU A 42 1.36 -9.87 -6.67
N VAL A 43 1.83 -10.37 -5.53
CA VAL A 43 2.27 -9.54 -4.40
C VAL A 43 3.77 -9.66 -4.24
N ILE A 44 4.45 -8.54 -4.35
CA ILE A 44 5.91 -8.45 -4.24
C ILE A 44 6.32 -7.50 -3.11
N GLY A 45 7.45 -7.78 -2.49
CA GLY A 45 8.05 -6.94 -1.45
C GLY A 45 9.37 -6.37 -1.90
N ARG A 46 9.62 -5.09 -1.59
CA ARG A 46 10.92 -4.44 -1.84
C ARG A 46 11.27 -3.51 -0.69
N ARG A 47 12.57 -3.45 -0.40
CA ARG A 47 13.14 -2.55 0.62
C ARG A 47 14.21 -1.67 0.00
N GLY A 48 14.28 -0.41 0.44
CA GLY A 48 15.40 0.47 0.11
C GLY A 48 15.51 0.89 -1.35
N ILE A 49 14.44 0.75 -2.13
CA ILE A 49 14.37 1.24 -3.51
C ILE A 49 13.21 2.21 -3.70
N LEU A 50 13.29 3.06 -4.69
CA LEU A 50 12.21 3.95 -5.07
C LEU A 50 11.13 3.19 -5.84
N LEU A 51 9.90 3.72 -5.82
CA LEU A 51 8.81 3.14 -6.61
C LEU A 51 9.13 3.17 -8.11
N ILE A 52 9.83 4.19 -8.57
CA ILE A 52 10.22 4.32 -9.97
C ILE A 52 11.28 3.28 -10.39
N ASP A 53 12.22 2.94 -9.50
CA ASP A 53 13.18 1.86 -9.76
C ASP A 53 12.46 0.51 -9.88
N LEU A 54 11.46 0.28 -9.03
CA LEU A 54 10.63 -0.92 -9.11
C LEU A 54 9.78 -0.95 -10.38
N PHE A 55 9.27 0.21 -10.81
CA PHE A 55 8.52 0.34 -12.07
C PHE A 55 9.37 -0.14 -13.26
N ASP A 56 10.63 0.26 -13.30
CA ASP A 56 11.58 -0.15 -14.35
C ASP A 56 11.98 -1.63 -14.20
N GLU A 57 12.30 -2.08 -12.99
CA GLU A 57 12.63 -3.49 -12.72
C GLU A 57 11.55 -4.45 -13.25
N LEU A 58 10.29 -4.08 -13.06
CA LEU A 58 9.15 -4.88 -13.49
C LEU A 58 8.71 -4.63 -14.94
N ASN A 59 9.36 -3.70 -15.63
CA ASN A 59 8.92 -3.20 -16.94
C ASN A 59 7.40 -2.87 -16.94
N ALA A 60 6.96 -2.21 -15.88
CA ALA A 60 5.56 -1.88 -15.68
C ALA A 60 5.08 -0.85 -16.71
N THR A 61 3.79 -0.85 -17.02
CA THR A 61 3.16 0.09 -17.96
C THR A 61 2.47 1.26 -17.28
N ALA A 62 2.02 1.06 -16.03
CA ALA A 62 1.39 2.10 -15.23
C ALA A 62 1.53 1.84 -13.73
N ILE A 63 1.46 2.91 -12.96
CA ILE A 63 1.32 2.89 -11.51
C ILE A 63 -0.15 3.16 -11.18
N VAL A 64 -0.80 2.29 -10.41
CA VAL A 64 -2.20 2.48 -10.01
C VAL A 64 -2.25 2.92 -8.55
N LYS A 65 -2.98 4.01 -8.29
CA LYS A 65 -3.17 4.59 -6.95
C LYS A 65 -4.65 4.73 -6.62
N GLY A 66 -5.06 4.17 -5.48
CA GLY A 66 -6.39 4.42 -4.93
C GLY A 66 -6.43 5.76 -4.21
N VAL A 67 -7.48 6.55 -4.44
CA VAL A 67 -7.69 7.86 -3.80
C VAL A 67 -9.08 7.91 -3.18
N ARG A 68 -9.19 8.37 -1.94
CA ARG A 68 -10.44 8.43 -1.18
C ARG A 68 -10.95 9.86 -1.02
N THR A 69 -10.03 10.82 -0.96
CA THR A 69 -10.30 12.23 -0.70
C THR A 69 -9.50 13.12 -1.64
N ALA A 70 -9.91 14.38 -1.76
CA ALA A 70 -9.15 15.39 -2.48
C ALA A 70 -7.71 15.52 -1.93
N LYS A 71 -7.55 15.42 -0.61
CA LYS A 71 -6.22 15.47 0.03
C LYS A 71 -5.34 14.28 -0.33
N ASP A 72 -5.90 13.07 -0.38
CA ASP A 72 -5.18 11.88 -0.87
C ASP A 72 -4.73 12.11 -2.32
N PHE A 73 -5.63 12.64 -3.17
CA PHE A 73 -5.33 12.92 -4.57
C PHE A 73 -4.20 13.94 -4.73
N GLU A 74 -4.24 15.05 -4.01
CA GLU A 74 -3.18 16.08 -4.05
C GLU A 74 -1.82 15.50 -3.64
N TYR A 75 -1.80 14.69 -2.59
CA TYR A 75 -0.60 14.01 -2.11
C TYR A 75 -0.04 13.04 -3.18
N GLU A 76 -0.86 12.16 -3.70
CA GLU A 76 -0.46 11.17 -4.71
C GLU A 76 -0.11 11.82 -6.06
N MET A 77 -0.74 12.95 -6.42
CA MET A 77 -0.40 13.74 -7.60
C MET A 77 1.02 14.29 -7.53
N THR A 78 1.47 14.72 -6.35
CA THR A 78 2.85 15.17 -6.14
C THR A 78 3.85 14.04 -6.45
N HIS A 79 3.56 12.83 -5.97
CA HIS A 79 4.39 11.65 -6.26
C HIS A 79 4.33 11.25 -7.74
N ALA A 80 3.16 11.33 -8.37
CA ALA A 80 3.01 11.03 -9.79
C ALA A 80 3.84 11.97 -10.68
N LYS A 81 3.83 13.27 -10.37
CA LYS A 81 4.67 14.25 -11.06
C LYS A 81 6.15 13.93 -10.91
N TRP A 82 6.58 13.68 -9.67
CA TRP A 82 7.96 13.31 -9.39
C TRP A 82 8.38 12.03 -10.14
N ASN A 83 7.56 10.99 -10.14
CA ASN A 83 7.83 9.76 -10.88
C ASN A 83 7.98 10.03 -12.38
N ARG A 84 7.09 10.87 -12.95
CA ARG A 84 7.11 11.23 -14.37
C ARG A 84 8.36 12.03 -14.76
N GLU A 85 8.82 12.92 -13.89
CA GLU A 85 10.07 13.69 -14.09
C GLU A 85 11.30 12.77 -14.14
N HIS A 86 11.28 11.65 -13.41
CA HIS A 86 12.40 10.70 -13.35
C HIS A 86 12.29 9.56 -14.37
N ASN A 87 11.10 9.31 -14.89
CA ASN A 87 10.86 8.34 -15.95
C ASN A 87 9.62 8.74 -16.77
N GLU A 88 9.84 9.16 -18.02
CA GLU A 88 8.77 9.58 -18.93
C GLU A 88 7.72 8.51 -19.20
N ARG A 89 8.06 7.21 -19.02
CA ARG A 89 7.12 6.09 -19.18
C ARG A 89 6.19 5.92 -17.99
N ALA A 90 6.49 6.54 -16.84
CA ALA A 90 5.75 6.35 -15.59
C ALA A 90 4.38 7.03 -15.63
N GLU A 91 3.40 6.36 -16.21
CA GLU A 91 2.00 6.78 -16.14
C GLU A 91 1.40 6.39 -14.79
N THR A 92 0.65 7.33 -14.19
CA THR A 92 -0.07 7.06 -12.94
C THR A 92 -1.57 7.18 -13.16
N LEU A 93 -2.29 6.11 -12.83
CA LEU A 93 -3.74 6.05 -12.87
C LEU A 93 -4.30 6.21 -11.46
N PHE A 94 -5.24 7.13 -11.29
CA PHE A 94 -5.95 7.33 -10.02
C PHE A 94 -7.33 6.69 -10.08
N LEU A 95 -7.59 5.79 -9.14
CA LEU A 95 -8.89 5.15 -9.00
C LEU A 95 -9.59 5.68 -7.75
N PRO A 96 -10.76 6.31 -7.88
CA PRO A 96 -11.55 6.70 -6.72
C PRO A 96 -11.98 5.44 -5.95
N ALA A 97 -11.82 5.47 -4.63
CA ALA A 97 -12.31 4.41 -3.77
C ALA A 97 -13.86 4.41 -3.76
N ASP A 98 -14.44 3.22 -3.69
CA ASP A 98 -15.87 3.07 -3.43
C ASP A 98 -16.23 3.71 -2.07
N GLU A 99 -17.37 4.38 -1.99
CA GLU A 99 -17.84 5.07 -0.77
C GLU A 99 -17.87 4.15 0.46
N ARG A 100 -18.18 2.87 0.25
CA ARG A 100 -18.16 1.84 1.33
C ARG A 100 -16.80 1.73 2.01
N PHE A 101 -15.72 2.06 1.32
CA PHE A 101 -14.35 1.98 1.82
C PHE A 101 -13.72 3.35 2.10
N GLY A 102 -14.48 4.42 1.95
CA GLY A 102 -13.97 5.79 2.14
C GLY A 102 -13.34 6.03 3.51
N ASN A 103 -13.87 5.40 4.55
CA ASN A 103 -13.38 5.50 5.93
C ASN A 103 -12.30 4.45 6.29
N VAL A 104 -12.02 3.49 5.41
CA VAL A 104 -11.02 2.45 5.69
C VAL A 104 -9.61 3.05 5.60
N SER A 105 -8.87 2.98 6.68
CA SER A 105 -7.50 3.44 6.74
C SER A 105 -6.62 2.47 7.56
N SER A 106 -5.34 2.46 7.27
CA SER A 106 -4.39 1.67 8.06
C SER A 106 -4.35 2.09 9.54
N THR A 107 -4.66 3.34 9.83
CA THR A 107 -4.75 3.85 11.21
C THR A 107 -5.93 3.22 11.94
N LEU A 108 -7.13 3.25 11.33
CA LEU A 108 -8.32 2.62 11.91
C LEU A 108 -8.10 1.12 12.12
N VAL A 109 -7.56 0.43 11.12
CA VAL A 109 -7.28 -1.02 11.22
C VAL A 109 -6.33 -1.33 12.38
N ARG A 110 -5.22 -0.58 12.52
CA ARG A 110 -4.29 -0.77 13.64
C ARG A 110 -4.91 -0.50 14.99
N GLU A 111 -5.76 0.51 15.09
CA GLU A 111 -6.49 0.81 16.33
C GLU A 111 -7.41 -0.34 16.74
N LEU A 112 -8.19 -0.88 15.81
CA LEU A 112 -9.07 -2.02 16.07
C LEU A 112 -8.28 -3.27 16.47
N ILE A 113 -7.14 -3.52 15.86
CA ILE A 113 -6.24 -4.62 16.24
C ILE A 113 -5.72 -4.43 17.66
N SER A 114 -5.27 -3.22 18.03
CA SER A 114 -4.75 -2.94 19.36
C SER A 114 -5.81 -3.13 20.46
N ARG A 115 -7.08 -2.86 20.12
CA ARG A 115 -8.24 -3.09 20.99
C ARG A 115 -8.77 -4.53 20.96
N LYS A 116 -8.20 -5.40 20.12
CA LYS A 116 -8.68 -6.76 19.84
C LYS A 116 -10.14 -6.81 19.36
N ASP A 117 -10.61 -5.74 18.75
CA ASP A 117 -11.97 -5.69 18.19
C ASP A 117 -11.99 -6.28 16.77
N PHE A 118 -11.90 -7.60 16.73
CA PHE A 118 -11.93 -8.35 15.48
C PHE A 118 -13.31 -8.37 14.80
N ASN A 119 -14.38 -8.07 15.54
CA ASN A 119 -15.70 -7.96 14.95
C ASN A 119 -15.79 -6.69 14.09
N ALA A 120 -15.27 -5.57 14.58
CA ALA A 120 -15.22 -4.33 13.81
C ALA A 120 -14.26 -4.39 12.60
N LEU A 121 -13.27 -5.30 12.60
CA LEU A 121 -12.40 -5.56 11.46
C LEU A 121 -13.12 -6.28 10.31
N CYS A 122 -14.20 -7.02 10.61
CA CYS A 122 -14.96 -7.71 9.57
C CYS A 122 -15.57 -6.69 8.59
N GLY A 123 -15.29 -6.88 7.29
CA GLY A 123 -15.73 -5.95 6.23
C GLY A 123 -14.75 -4.80 5.95
N LEU A 124 -13.75 -4.57 6.81
CA LEU A 124 -12.66 -3.60 6.54
C LEU A 124 -11.43 -4.27 5.92
N VAL A 125 -11.19 -5.53 6.25
CA VAL A 125 -10.14 -6.36 5.68
C VAL A 125 -10.72 -7.73 5.31
N SER A 126 -10.00 -8.51 4.49
CA SER A 126 -10.48 -9.83 4.08
C SER A 126 -10.63 -10.79 5.26
N PRO A 127 -11.56 -11.76 5.20
CA PRO A 127 -11.75 -12.76 6.26
C PRO A 127 -10.47 -13.54 6.59
N GLU A 128 -9.63 -13.80 5.59
CA GLU A 128 -8.35 -14.49 5.71
C GLU A 128 -7.37 -13.68 6.56
N VAL A 129 -7.33 -12.35 6.35
CA VAL A 129 -6.52 -11.44 7.17
C VAL A 129 -7.03 -11.38 8.61
N VAL A 130 -8.35 -11.35 8.83
CA VAL A 130 -8.92 -11.41 10.18
C VAL A 130 -8.49 -12.70 10.89
N LYS A 131 -8.52 -13.85 10.20
CA LYS A 131 -8.05 -15.14 10.77
C LYS A 131 -6.56 -15.11 11.09
N TYR A 132 -5.75 -14.50 10.23
CA TYR A 132 -4.32 -14.34 10.44
C TYR A 132 -4.01 -13.52 11.68
N LEU A 133 -4.72 -12.40 11.88
CA LEU A 133 -4.52 -11.49 13.01
C LEU A 133 -5.02 -12.02 14.36
N LYS A 134 -5.86 -13.06 14.36
CA LYS A 134 -6.36 -13.73 15.59
C LYS A 134 -5.39 -14.77 16.15
N LYS A 135 -4.35 -15.13 15.42
CA LYS A 135 -3.32 -16.08 15.88
C LYS A 135 -2.38 -15.41 16.85
#